data_33b6fbb97f816bdd69eac76124254825
#
_entry.id   33b6fbb97f816bdd69eac76124254825
#
_cell.length_a   1.000
_cell.length_b   1.000
_cell.length_c   1.000
_cell.angle_alpha   90.00
_cell.angle_beta   90.00
_cell.angle_gamma   90.00
#
_symmetry.space_group_name_H-M   'P 1'
#
loop_
_entity.id
_entity.type
_entity.pdbx_description
1 polymer ?
#
loop_
_entity_poly.entity_id
_entity_poly.type
_entity_poly.pdbx_seq_one_letter_code
_entity_poly.pdbx_strand_id
1 'polypeptide(L)'
;NAKNSFFKKSTQIMNNFTNKINSIHSIVFFLFTASFSILIYKYKLLQLSSLVCFFLILTIGVSHGAYDNIKGKSLLKSYNINHIYIFYLSYILFGTIVILSWIVAPTISLLIFLIIASFHFGKEDSQFLIKKSSIINSILFLSKGFLIVAAPLYFNFVETINIFKLLLVENENFYEY
;
A
#
# COMPACT_ATOMS: atom_id res chain seq x y z
N ASN A 1 -39.95 -0.80 15.85
CA ASN A 1 -39.37 -1.95 15.11
C ASN A 1 -39.28 -1.73 13.57
N ALA A 2 -40.26 -1.09 12.93
CA ALA A 2 -40.24 -0.85 11.47
C ALA A 2 -39.07 0.05 11.01
N LYS A 3 -38.71 1.09 11.78
CA LYS A 3 -37.64 2.04 11.47
C LYS A 3 -36.24 1.37 11.46
N ASN A 4 -36.00 0.43 12.38
CA ASN A 4 -34.75 -0.35 12.45
C ASN A 4 -34.65 -1.36 11.30
N SER A 5 -35.75 -1.96 10.86
CA SER A 5 -35.73 -2.88 9.72
C SER A 5 -35.47 -2.15 8.40
N PHE A 6 -36.08 -0.97 8.23
CA PHE A 6 -35.83 -0.11 7.05
C PHE A 6 -34.38 0.35 6.97
N PHE A 7 -33.80 0.81 8.08
CA PHE A 7 -32.40 1.24 8.15
C PHE A 7 -31.43 0.08 7.82
N LYS A 8 -31.69 -1.11 8.37
CA LYS A 8 -30.89 -2.31 8.10
C LYS A 8 -30.97 -2.73 6.63
N LYS A 9 -32.16 -2.63 6.01
CA LYS A 9 -32.36 -2.96 4.59
C LYS A 9 -31.65 -1.96 3.66
N SER A 10 -31.69 -0.65 3.95
CA SER A 10 -31.01 0.38 3.17
C SER A 10 -29.49 0.23 3.25
N THR A 11 -28.93 -0.08 4.44
CA THR A 11 -27.49 -0.32 4.61
C THR A 11 -27.04 -1.57 3.86
N GLN A 12 -27.85 -2.62 3.84
CA GLN A 12 -27.54 -3.84 3.09
C GLN A 12 -27.55 -3.63 1.57
N ILE A 13 -28.52 -2.85 1.06
CA ILE A 13 -28.57 -2.49 -0.37
C ILE A 13 -27.34 -1.66 -0.75
N MET A 14 -26.96 -0.68 0.07
CA MET A 14 -25.81 0.17 -0.16
C MET A 14 -24.50 -0.63 -0.15
N ASN A 15 -24.34 -1.56 0.79
CA ASN A 15 -23.17 -2.45 0.84
C ASN A 15 -23.07 -3.37 -0.38
N ASN A 16 -24.19 -3.92 -0.84
CA ASN A 16 -24.22 -4.75 -2.04
C ASN A 16 -23.86 -3.95 -3.31
N PHE A 17 -24.35 -2.72 -3.40
CA PHE A 17 -24.03 -1.83 -4.52
C PHE A 17 -22.53 -1.46 -4.52
N THR A 18 -21.97 -1.09 -3.37
CA THR A 18 -20.56 -0.77 -3.22
C THR A 18 -19.67 -1.98 -3.56
N ASN A 19 -20.03 -3.17 -3.09
CA ASN A 19 -19.28 -4.40 -3.39
C ASN A 19 -19.31 -4.73 -4.89
N LYS A 20 -20.45 -4.51 -5.56
CA LYS A 20 -20.56 -4.72 -7.01
C LYS A 20 -19.69 -3.73 -7.79
N ILE A 21 -19.67 -2.46 -7.41
CA ILE A 21 -18.81 -1.44 -8.04
C ILE A 21 -17.34 -1.81 -7.83
N ASN A 22 -16.93 -2.16 -6.62
CA ASN A 22 -15.54 -2.53 -6.32
C ASN A 22 -15.11 -3.78 -7.12
N SER A 23 -15.99 -4.77 -7.26
CA SER A 23 -15.71 -5.97 -8.05
C SER A 23 -15.53 -5.65 -9.53
N ILE A 24 -16.40 -4.83 -10.12
CA ILE A 24 -16.29 -4.40 -11.52
C ILE A 24 -15.00 -3.60 -11.73
N HIS A 25 -14.72 -2.65 -10.84
CA HIS A 25 -13.50 -1.84 -10.89
C HIS A 25 -12.23 -2.71 -10.84
N SER A 26 -12.19 -3.70 -9.95
CA SER A 26 -11.07 -4.63 -9.83
C SER A 26 -10.87 -5.47 -11.09
N ILE A 27 -11.96 -5.98 -11.68
CA ILE A 27 -11.90 -6.76 -12.93
C ILE A 27 -11.42 -5.89 -14.09
N VAL A 28 -11.96 -4.68 -14.23
CA VAL A 28 -11.54 -3.74 -15.29
C VAL A 28 -10.08 -3.38 -15.15
N PHE A 29 -9.63 -3.07 -13.92
CA PHE A 29 -8.23 -2.77 -13.63
C PHE A 29 -7.32 -3.95 -13.97
N PHE A 30 -7.70 -5.16 -13.57
CA PHE A 30 -6.94 -6.37 -13.89
C PHE A 30 -6.83 -6.61 -15.39
N LEU A 31 -7.94 -6.53 -16.12
CA LEU A 31 -7.95 -6.70 -17.58
C LEU A 31 -7.10 -5.63 -18.29
N PHE A 32 -7.19 -4.38 -17.82
CA PHE A 32 -6.39 -3.27 -18.35
C PHE A 32 -4.90 -3.51 -18.13
N THR A 33 -4.48 -3.84 -16.91
CA THR A 33 -3.08 -4.07 -16.57
C THR A 33 -2.51 -5.30 -17.28
N ALA A 34 -3.27 -6.39 -17.39
CA ALA A 34 -2.87 -7.59 -18.12
C ALA A 34 -2.70 -7.31 -19.62
N SER A 35 -3.67 -6.62 -20.24
CA SER A 35 -3.60 -6.24 -21.67
C SER A 35 -2.42 -5.31 -21.93
N PHE A 36 -2.18 -4.33 -21.03
CA PHE A 36 -1.07 -3.40 -21.13
C PHE A 36 0.28 -4.09 -20.98
N SER A 37 0.41 -5.03 -20.05
CA SER A 37 1.63 -5.84 -19.88
C SER A 37 1.96 -6.67 -21.12
N ILE A 38 0.95 -7.27 -21.75
CA ILE A 38 1.12 -8.02 -23.01
C ILE A 38 1.59 -7.10 -24.15
N LEU A 39 1.01 -5.89 -24.25
CA LEU A 39 1.42 -4.91 -25.25
C LEU A 39 2.86 -4.44 -25.04
N ILE A 40 3.28 -4.13 -23.81
CA ILE A 40 4.66 -3.74 -23.48
C ILE A 40 5.62 -4.85 -23.87
N TYR A 41 5.32 -6.10 -23.49
CA TYR A 41 6.15 -7.25 -23.83
C TYR A 41 6.28 -7.44 -25.34
N LYS A 42 5.15 -7.41 -26.06
CA LYS A 42 5.11 -7.63 -27.51
C LYS A 42 5.87 -6.56 -28.31
N TYR A 43 5.74 -5.31 -27.91
CA TYR A 43 6.31 -4.16 -28.66
C TYR A 43 7.60 -3.64 -28.06
N LYS A 44 8.14 -4.27 -27.01
CA LYS A 44 9.37 -3.85 -26.28
C LYS A 44 9.36 -2.37 -25.84
N LEU A 45 8.21 -1.88 -25.44
CA LEU A 45 7.97 -0.48 -25.05
C LEU A 45 8.41 -0.21 -23.59
N LEU A 46 9.64 -0.58 -23.23
CA LEU A 46 10.15 -0.43 -21.85
C LEU A 46 10.11 1.02 -21.36
N GLN A 47 10.41 1.99 -22.22
CA GLN A 47 10.37 3.41 -21.84
C GLN A 47 8.94 3.89 -21.53
N LEU A 48 7.95 3.43 -22.29
CA LEU A 48 6.54 3.73 -22.04
C LEU A 48 6.06 3.10 -20.72
N SER A 49 6.60 1.92 -20.37
CA SER A 49 6.32 1.24 -19.10
C SER A 49 6.67 2.11 -17.90
N SER A 50 7.86 2.74 -17.89
CA SER A 50 8.32 3.60 -16.79
C SER A 50 7.41 4.82 -16.61
N LEU A 51 6.96 5.44 -17.68
CA LEU A 51 6.08 6.60 -17.64
C LEU A 51 4.69 6.24 -17.11
N VAL A 52 4.15 5.09 -17.52
CA VAL A 52 2.87 4.59 -17.03
C VAL A 52 2.97 4.19 -15.56
N CYS A 53 4.05 3.52 -15.14
CA CYS A 53 4.28 3.24 -13.72
C CYS A 53 4.36 4.51 -12.89
N PHE A 54 5.07 5.55 -13.36
CA PHE A 54 5.13 6.84 -12.70
C PHE A 54 3.73 7.49 -12.55
N PHE A 55 2.93 7.46 -13.63
CA PHE A 55 1.56 7.96 -13.59
C PHE A 55 0.66 7.19 -12.62
N LEU A 56 0.78 5.86 -12.57
CA LEU A 56 0.04 5.03 -11.63
C LEU A 56 0.45 5.33 -10.18
N ILE A 57 1.75 5.48 -9.90
CA ILE A 57 2.25 5.84 -8.57
C ILE A 57 1.70 7.21 -8.15
N LEU A 58 1.71 8.21 -9.03
CA LEU A 58 1.15 9.52 -8.74
C LEU A 58 -0.36 9.44 -8.43
N THR A 59 -1.14 8.78 -9.27
CA THR A 59 -2.59 8.71 -9.10
C THR A 59 -2.99 7.94 -7.83
N ILE A 60 -2.34 6.80 -7.58
CA ILE A 60 -2.60 5.99 -6.38
C ILE A 60 -2.08 6.73 -5.14
N GLY A 61 -0.87 7.30 -5.19
CA GLY A 61 -0.27 8.03 -4.07
C GLY A 61 -1.10 9.24 -3.64
N VAL A 62 -1.56 10.04 -4.59
CA VAL A 62 -2.44 11.20 -4.30
C VAL A 62 -3.76 10.75 -3.68
N SER A 63 -4.35 9.66 -4.20
CA SER A 63 -5.59 9.11 -3.65
C SER A 63 -5.42 8.65 -2.19
N HIS A 64 -4.31 7.99 -1.87
CA HIS A 64 -4.00 7.57 -0.50
C HIS A 64 -3.84 8.77 0.44
N GLY A 65 -3.07 9.78 0.04
CA GLY A 65 -2.87 11.00 0.84
C GLY A 65 -4.16 11.79 1.11
N ALA A 66 -5.10 11.81 0.16
CA ALA A 66 -6.40 12.45 0.35
C ALA A 66 -7.24 11.77 1.46
N TYR A 67 -7.14 10.45 1.60
CA TYR A 67 -7.81 9.70 2.66
C TYR A 67 -7.22 9.94 4.05
N ASP A 68 -5.95 10.29 4.15
CA ASP A 68 -5.28 10.53 5.44
C ASP A 68 -5.92 11.67 6.23
N ASN A 69 -6.39 12.72 5.55
CA ASN A 69 -7.13 13.80 6.21
C ASN A 69 -8.44 13.31 6.87
N ILE A 70 -9.18 12.44 6.19
CA ILE A 70 -10.44 11.88 6.70
C ILE A 70 -10.17 10.96 7.88
N LYS A 71 -9.18 10.06 7.74
CA LYS A 71 -8.75 9.16 8.82
C LYS A 71 -8.20 9.93 10.01
N GLY A 72 -7.41 10.98 9.76
CA GLY A 72 -6.85 11.85 10.79
C GLY A 72 -7.93 12.55 11.61
N LYS A 73 -8.96 13.10 10.97
CA LYS A 73 -10.12 13.69 11.68
C LYS A 73 -10.86 12.67 12.53
N SER A 74 -11.07 11.46 12.00
CA SER A 74 -11.71 10.37 12.74
C SER A 74 -10.89 9.94 13.95
N LEU A 75 -9.56 9.85 13.79
CA LEU A 75 -8.64 9.50 14.85
C LEU A 75 -8.67 10.53 15.98
N LEU A 76 -8.52 11.82 15.65
CA LEU A 76 -8.56 12.90 16.63
C LEU A 76 -9.88 12.91 17.40
N LYS A 77 -11.00 12.66 16.72
CA LYS A 77 -12.31 12.58 17.36
C LYS A 77 -12.39 11.43 18.36
N SER A 78 -11.76 10.29 18.08
CA SER A 78 -11.74 9.15 19.03
C SER A 78 -10.95 9.44 20.31
N TYR A 79 -10.01 10.39 20.26
CA TYR A 79 -9.25 10.88 21.42
C TYR A 79 -9.81 12.18 22.02
N ASN A 80 -11.00 12.63 21.59
CA ASN A 80 -11.61 13.90 22.01
C ASN A 80 -10.74 15.12 21.73
N ILE A 81 -9.93 15.10 20.69
CA ILE A 81 -9.07 16.21 20.26
C ILE A 81 -9.76 16.95 19.12
N ASN A 82 -10.08 18.24 19.33
CA ASN A 82 -10.80 19.03 18.34
C ASN A 82 -9.90 19.80 17.35
N HIS A 83 -8.58 19.75 17.54
CA HIS A 83 -7.62 20.55 16.79
C HIS A 83 -6.95 19.72 15.69
N ILE A 84 -7.33 19.93 14.44
CA ILE A 84 -6.80 19.22 13.28
C ILE A 84 -5.30 19.49 13.03
N TYR A 85 -4.78 20.66 13.45
CA TYR A 85 -3.36 20.98 13.30
C TYR A 85 -2.45 20.01 14.07
N ILE A 86 -2.93 19.40 15.16
CA ILE A 86 -2.18 18.39 15.92
C ILE A 86 -1.89 17.17 15.04
N PHE A 87 -2.86 16.77 14.22
CA PHE A 87 -2.66 15.69 13.25
C PHE A 87 -1.57 16.04 12.23
N TYR A 88 -1.64 17.23 11.62
CA TYR A 88 -0.65 17.63 10.63
C TYR A 88 0.74 17.81 11.23
N LEU A 89 0.83 18.37 12.42
CA LEU A 89 2.11 18.51 13.12
C LEU A 89 2.73 17.14 13.43
N SER A 90 1.94 16.21 13.95
CA SER A 90 2.37 14.82 14.22
C SER A 90 2.78 14.11 12.94
N TYR A 91 2.07 14.33 11.83
CA TYR A 91 2.37 13.76 10.52
C TYR A 91 3.72 14.25 9.99
N ILE A 92 3.97 15.57 10.06
CA ILE A 92 5.23 16.17 9.65
C ILE A 92 6.38 15.69 10.56
N LEU A 93 6.16 15.66 11.87
CA LEU A 93 7.16 15.18 12.83
C LEU A 93 7.54 13.74 12.55
N PHE A 94 6.55 12.85 12.33
CA PHE A 94 6.80 11.46 12.01
C PHE A 94 7.55 11.31 10.68
N GLY A 95 7.15 12.04 9.64
CA GLY A 95 7.86 12.06 8.36
C GLY A 95 9.32 12.51 8.50
N THR A 96 9.57 13.53 9.32
CA THR A 96 10.94 14.00 9.63
C THR A 96 11.75 12.92 10.32
N ILE A 97 11.17 12.21 11.29
CA ILE A 97 11.85 11.09 11.99
C ILE A 97 12.22 10.00 10.99
N VAL A 98 11.32 9.64 10.07
CA VAL A 98 11.60 8.63 9.03
C VAL A 98 12.74 9.07 8.13
N ILE A 99 12.76 10.33 7.68
CA ILE A 99 13.85 10.87 6.84
C ILE A 99 15.19 10.85 7.59
N LEU A 100 15.22 11.30 8.83
CA LEU A 100 16.43 11.27 9.67
C LEU A 100 16.92 9.84 9.90
N SER A 101 16.01 8.90 10.20
CA SER A 101 16.34 7.48 10.32
C SER A 101 16.96 6.93 9.05
N TRP A 102 16.46 7.33 7.89
CA TRP A 102 17.02 6.91 6.60
C TRP A 102 18.44 7.44 6.36
N ILE A 103 18.70 8.70 6.73
CA ILE A 103 20.03 9.30 6.60
C ILE A 103 21.04 8.64 7.52
N VAL A 104 20.63 8.29 8.76
CA VAL A 104 21.53 7.74 9.79
C VAL A 104 21.78 6.24 9.60
N ALA A 105 20.72 5.49 9.23
CA ALA A 105 20.77 4.03 9.14
C ALA A 105 19.93 3.52 7.95
N PRO A 106 20.35 3.76 6.69
CA PRO A 106 19.55 3.47 5.50
C PRO A 106 19.18 2.00 5.37
N THR A 107 20.11 1.07 5.65
CA THR A 107 19.86 -0.39 5.57
C THR A 107 18.78 -0.83 6.54
N ILE A 108 18.86 -0.37 7.80
CA ILE A 108 17.87 -0.72 8.82
C ILE A 108 16.51 -0.10 8.47
N SER A 109 16.52 1.15 8.02
CA SER A 109 15.30 1.86 7.58
C SER A 109 14.62 1.15 6.40
N LEU A 110 15.40 0.69 5.43
CA LEU A 110 14.89 -0.10 4.30
C LEU A 110 14.25 -1.40 4.78
N LEU A 111 14.92 -2.17 5.64
CA LEU A 111 14.38 -3.43 6.17
C LEU A 111 13.07 -3.21 6.93
N ILE A 112 13.02 -2.21 7.81
CA ILE A 112 11.80 -1.85 8.54
C ILE A 112 10.69 -1.45 7.57
N PHE A 113 11.01 -0.62 6.57
CA PHE A 113 10.06 -0.21 5.54
C PHE A 113 9.50 -1.41 4.78
N LEU A 114 10.35 -2.35 4.34
CA LEU A 114 9.92 -3.54 3.60
C LEU A 114 9.01 -4.46 4.45
N ILE A 115 9.30 -4.60 5.75
CA ILE A 115 8.45 -5.38 6.67
C ILE A 115 7.08 -4.71 6.84
N ILE A 116 7.06 -3.39 7.09
CA ILE A 116 5.81 -2.63 7.25
C ILE A 116 4.99 -2.65 5.96
N ALA A 117 5.64 -2.44 4.81
CA ALA A 117 5.00 -2.47 3.50
C ALA A 117 4.41 -3.86 3.21
N SER A 118 5.17 -4.93 3.49
CA SER A 118 4.69 -6.31 3.34
C SER A 118 3.43 -6.56 4.18
N PHE A 119 3.46 -6.17 5.45
CA PHE A 119 2.29 -6.32 6.33
C PHE A 119 1.09 -5.51 5.82
N HIS A 120 1.32 -4.27 5.41
CA HIS A 120 0.28 -3.36 4.92
C HIS A 120 -0.40 -3.92 3.66
N PHE A 121 0.37 -4.26 2.64
CA PHE A 121 -0.16 -4.81 1.38
C PHE A 121 -0.86 -6.16 1.60
N GLY A 122 -0.26 -7.06 2.37
CA GLY A 122 -0.88 -8.35 2.64
C GLY A 122 -2.18 -8.23 3.44
N LYS A 123 -2.27 -7.26 4.36
CA LYS A 123 -3.49 -6.97 5.10
C LYS A 123 -4.57 -6.39 4.18
N GLU A 124 -4.26 -5.38 3.38
CA GLU A 124 -5.22 -4.77 2.45
C GLU A 124 -5.80 -5.80 1.49
N ASP A 125 -4.97 -6.67 0.94
CA ASP A 125 -5.37 -7.67 -0.01
C ASP A 125 -6.18 -8.84 0.60
N SER A 126 -6.07 -9.05 1.92
CA SER A 126 -6.68 -10.19 2.61
C SER A 126 -7.79 -9.82 3.60
N GLN A 127 -7.94 -8.57 3.98
CA GLN A 127 -8.90 -8.14 5.00
C GLN A 127 -10.37 -8.42 4.65
N PHE A 128 -10.68 -8.57 3.36
CA PHE A 128 -12.03 -8.93 2.90
C PHE A 128 -12.39 -10.38 3.23
N LEU A 129 -11.41 -11.25 3.33
CA LEU A 129 -11.58 -12.69 3.60
C LEU A 129 -11.49 -12.99 5.09
N ILE A 130 -10.70 -12.21 5.84
CA ILE A 130 -10.35 -12.48 7.24
C ILE A 130 -10.92 -11.39 8.14
N LYS A 131 -12.02 -11.70 8.80
CA LYS A 131 -12.75 -10.74 9.67
C LYS A 131 -12.27 -10.70 11.13
N LYS A 132 -11.52 -11.71 11.59
CA LYS A 132 -11.05 -11.77 12.99
C LYS A 132 -9.59 -11.40 13.09
N SER A 133 -9.27 -10.54 14.08
CA SER A 133 -7.89 -10.27 14.46
C SER A 133 -7.33 -11.49 15.21
N SER A 134 -6.23 -12.07 14.70
CA SER A 134 -5.48 -13.16 15.31
C SER A 134 -4.01 -13.03 14.92
N ILE A 135 -3.11 -13.54 15.77
CA ILE A 135 -1.68 -13.58 15.47
C ILE A 135 -1.41 -14.37 14.17
N ILE A 136 -2.11 -15.49 13.99
CA ILE A 136 -2.02 -16.31 12.77
C ILE A 136 -2.37 -15.48 11.53
N ASN A 137 -3.42 -14.66 11.60
CA ASN A 137 -3.82 -13.79 10.49
C ASN A 137 -2.77 -12.70 10.22
N SER A 138 -2.10 -12.19 11.23
CA SER A 138 -0.99 -11.23 11.06
C SER A 138 0.20 -11.86 10.35
N ILE A 139 0.53 -13.10 10.66
CA ILE A 139 1.58 -13.86 9.95
C ILE A 139 1.18 -14.10 8.50
N LEU A 140 -0.07 -14.49 8.24
CA LEU A 140 -0.58 -14.67 6.87
C LEU A 140 -0.52 -13.36 6.06
N PHE A 141 -0.87 -12.23 6.67
CA PHE A 141 -0.76 -10.92 6.03
C PHE A 141 0.69 -10.60 5.66
N LEU A 142 1.61 -10.79 6.63
CA LEU A 142 3.03 -10.57 6.38
C LEU A 142 3.57 -11.48 5.28
N SER A 143 3.27 -12.77 5.31
CA SER A 143 3.73 -13.75 4.33
C SER A 143 3.21 -13.42 2.93
N LYS A 144 1.92 -13.08 2.81
CA LYS A 144 1.31 -12.71 1.53
C LYS A 144 1.91 -11.44 0.94
N GLY A 145 2.06 -10.40 1.76
CA GLY A 145 2.65 -9.15 1.31
C GLY A 145 4.15 -9.26 1.04
N PHE A 146 4.85 -10.14 1.74
CA PHE A 146 6.27 -10.40 1.48
C PHE A 146 6.53 -10.93 0.06
N LEU A 147 5.57 -11.62 -0.56
CA LEU A 147 5.68 -12.04 -1.96
C LEU A 147 5.89 -10.85 -2.92
N ILE A 148 5.34 -9.69 -2.61
CA ILE A 148 5.52 -8.46 -3.43
C ILE A 148 6.97 -7.99 -3.38
N VAL A 149 7.64 -8.17 -2.24
CA VAL A 149 9.07 -7.83 -2.06
C VAL A 149 9.98 -8.93 -2.60
N ALA A 150 9.63 -10.18 -2.36
CA ALA A 150 10.44 -11.34 -2.76
C ALA A 150 10.43 -11.56 -4.28
N ALA A 151 9.33 -11.26 -4.96
CA ALA A 151 9.24 -11.48 -6.40
C ALA A 151 10.27 -10.66 -7.21
N PRO A 152 10.42 -9.34 -7.02
CA PRO A 152 11.49 -8.58 -7.68
C PRO A 152 12.89 -9.10 -7.33
N LEU A 153 13.14 -9.45 -6.07
CA LEU A 153 14.42 -10.01 -5.64
C LEU A 153 14.74 -11.35 -6.29
N TYR A 154 13.72 -12.17 -6.58
CA TYR A 154 13.91 -13.47 -7.21
C TYR A 154 14.05 -13.37 -8.74
N PHE A 155 13.18 -12.59 -9.40
CA PHE A 155 13.11 -12.53 -10.86
C PHE A 155 14.03 -11.47 -11.49
N ASN A 156 14.33 -10.37 -10.77
CA ASN A 156 15.12 -9.24 -11.26
C ASN A 156 16.11 -8.77 -10.18
N PHE A 157 16.95 -9.70 -9.73
CA PHE A 157 17.85 -9.48 -8.60
C PHE A 157 18.77 -8.27 -8.81
N VAL A 158 19.47 -8.19 -9.96
CA VAL A 158 20.45 -7.14 -10.25
C VAL A 158 19.79 -5.76 -10.26
N GLU A 159 18.66 -5.63 -10.93
CA GLU A 159 17.91 -4.37 -11.00
C GLU A 159 17.38 -3.96 -9.62
N THR A 160 16.88 -4.90 -8.86
CA THR A 160 16.37 -4.66 -7.50
C THR A 160 17.48 -4.19 -6.56
N ILE A 161 18.64 -4.84 -6.62
CA ILE A 161 19.82 -4.41 -5.85
C ILE A 161 20.31 -3.03 -6.28
N ASN A 162 20.32 -2.72 -7.56
CA ASN A 162 20.68 -1.37 -8.04
C ASN A 162 19.73 -0.31 -7.49
N ILE A 163 18.42 -0.60 -7.38
CA ILE A 163 17.46 0.30 -6.73
C ILE A 163 17.80 0.47 -5.25
N PHE A 164 18.16 -0.59 -4.53
CA PHE A 164 18.55 -0.49 -3.12
C PHE A 164 19.80 0.36 -2.93
N LYS A 165 20.79 0.23 -3.83
CA LYS A 165 21.98 1.10 -3.82
C LYS A 165 21.63 2.57 -4.05
N LEU A 166 20.71 2.86 -4.97
CA LEU A 166 20.21 4.23 -5.19
C LEU A 166 19.50 4.82 -3.95
N LEU A 167 18.99 3.98 -3.07
CA LEU A 167 18.37 4.38 -1.82
C LEU A 167 19.40 4.58 -0.68
N LEU A 168 20.67 4.75 -0.99
CA LEU A 168 21.78 4.96 -0.06
C LEU A 168 22.09 3.75 0.85
N VAL A 169 21.67 2.56 0.45
CA VAL A 169 21.99 1.32 1.15
C VAL A 169 23.36 0.83 0.67
N GLU A 170 24.43 1.39 1.22
CA GLU A 170 25.83 1.12 0.83
C GLU A 170 26.47 0.03 1.69
N ASN A 171 25.84 -1.11 1.89
CA ASN A 171 26.50 -2.21 2.60
C ASN A 171 27.00 -3.24 1.58
N GLU A 172 28.30 -3.18 1.26
CA GLU A 172 28.95 -4.07 0.28
C GLU A 172 28.73 -5.55 0.64
N ASN A 173 28.76 -5.90 1.92
CA ASN A 173 28.56 -7.28 2.39
C ASN A 173 27.14 -7.83 2.13
N PHE A 174 26.18 -6.98 1.83
CA PHE A 174 24.80 -7.41 1.50
C PHE A 174 24.66 -7.86 0.05
N TYR A 175 25.66 -7.58 -0.80
CA TYR A 175 25.59 -7.75 -2.25
C TYR A 175 26.57 -8.79 -2.80
N GLU A 176 27.37 -9.44 -1.93
CA GLU A 176 28.38 -10.44 -2.32
C GLU A 176 27.85 -11.90 -2.39
N TYR A 177 26.56 -12.09 -2.23
CA TYR A 177 25.92 -13.42 -2.33
C TYR A 177 25.03 -13.45 -3.58
#